data_4b11ad89e08617f5ee81a46a6063e1ff
#
_entry.id   4b11ad89e08617f5ee81a46a6063e1ff
#
_cell.length_a   1.000
_cell.length_b   1.000
_cell.length_c   1.000
_cell.angle_alpha   90.00
_cell.angle_beta   90.00
_cell.angle_gamma   90.00
#
_symmetry.space_group_name_H-M   'P 1'
#
loop_
_entity.id
_entity.type
_entity.pdbx_description
1 polymer ?
#
loop_
_entity_poly.entity_id
_entity_poly.type
_entity_poly.pdbx_seq_one_letter_code
_entity_poly.pdbx_strand_id
1 'polypeptide(L)'
;MSYVISIGEMLIDFIPERRMDTAEGSDACYHPHPGGAPANVAVAIARLGGASRFIGKLSEDTFGHMLAEVLRDNSVDTRYIRTTDRGPTALALVTLQADGQRAFTFYRQHTADVLLEVIDVDWHAWQDAVVCHAGSVSLSTEPCRSATFAAIDYTRQAGSIVSFDVNVRPAFWSSDEALRETLAEVIERTDILKFSTEEAHFLDASGHAPLQPIERSLLNALGDALLEKGPRLVMITLGPEGALLMTQKHKVEVKAVPVRAIDTTGAGDAFMGAVLYALIQQGYDSPAALSQITESDLSRVGSFASKVAALCCTRLGGIVSLPFIAEVNSFQVE
;
A
#
# COMPACT_ATOMS: atom_id res chain seq x y z
N MET A 1 -21.60 -7.54 -5.24
CA MET A 1 -20.42 -7.77 -4.38
C MET A 1 -19.56 -6.54 -4.51
N SER A 2 -19.24 -5.86 -3.42
CA SER A 2 -18.48 -4.59 -3.48
C SER A 2 -17.00 -4.88 -3.71
N TYR A 3 -16.46 -4.48 -4.86
CA TYR A 3 -15.05 -4.69 -5.20
C TYR A 3 -14.17 -3.53 -4.78
N VAL A 4 -12.94 -3.86 -4.34
CA VAL A 4 -11.83 -2.92 -4.26
C VAL A 4 -10.92 -3.13 -5.46
N ILE A 5 -10.65 -2.08 -6.21
CA ILE A 5 -9.61 -2.05 -7.24
C ILE A 5 -8.31 -1.58 -6.59
N SER A 6 -7.22 -2.29 -6.82
CA SER A 6 -5.87 -1.79 -6.58
C SER A 6 -5.16 -1.61 -7.92
N ILE A 7 -4.66 -0.40 -8.17
CA ILE A 7 -3.93 -0.07 -9.41
C ILE A 7 -2.50 0.31 -9.11
N GLY A 8 -1.56 -0.27 -9.85
CA GLY A 8 -0.15 0.11 -9.76
C GLY A 8 0.83 -1.02 -10.05
N GLU A 9 1.98 -0.93 -9.40
CA GLU A 9 3.10 -1.83 -9.60
C GLU A 9 2.92 -3.19 -8.91
N MET A 10 3.49 -4.20 -9.53
CA MET A 10 3.80 -5.48 -8.94
C MET A 10 5.23 -5.88 -9.39
N LEU A 11 6.01 -6.41 -8.47
CA LEU A 11 7.44 -6.64 -8.67
C LEU A 11 7.93 -7.87 -7.88
N ILE A 12 9.19 -8.22 -8.07
CA ILE A 12 9.85 -9.25 -7.28
C ILE A 12 10.86 -8.59 -6.33
N ASP A 13 10.69 -8.85 -5.03
CA ASP A 13 11.68 -8.54 -4.01
C ASP A 13 12.66 -9.73 -3.86
N PHE A 14 13.93 -9.52 -4.17
CA PHE A 14 14.97 -10.47 -3.89
C PHE A 14 15.47 -10.27 -2.46
N ILE A 15 15.07 -11.17 -1.56
CA ILE A 15 15.42 -11.11 -0.14
C ILE A 15 16.56 -12.07 0.13
N PRO A 16 17.69 -11.64 0.79
CA PRO A 16 18.81 -12.51 1.09
C PRO A 16 18.42 -13.56 2.14
N GLU A 17 18.75 -14.80 1.86
CA GLU A 17 18.77 -15.83 2.88
C GLU A 17 19.90 -15.56 3.89
N ARG A 18 19.73 -16.00 5.13
CA ARG A 18 20.78 -15.89 6.13
C ARG A 18 22.08 -16.52 5.59
N ARG A 19 23.20 -15.74 5.62
CA ARG A 19 24.53 -16.24 5.26
C ARG A 19 24.75 -17.64 5.81
N MET A 20 24.97 -18.62 4.95
CA MET A 20 25.67 -19.82 5.32
C MET A 20 27.17 -19.48 5.26
N ASP A 21 27.84 -19.45 6.37
CA ASP A 21 29.32 -19.35 6.42
C ASP A 21 29.87 -20.65 5.83
N THR A 22 30.22 -20.61 4.55
CA THR A 22 30.99 -21.71 3.93
C THR A 22 32.49 -21.43 4.06
N ALA A 23 33.28 -22.47 4.12
CA ALA A 23 34.75 -22.37 4.23
C ALA A 23 35.43 -21.67 3.03
N GLU A 24 34.69 -21.39 1.96
CA GLU A 24 35.17 -20.82 0.69
C GLU A 24 34.73 -19.37 0.43
N GLY A 25 34.00 -18.73 1.38
CA GLY A 25 33.45 -17.38 1.23
C GLY A 25 31.94 -17.35 1.44
N SER A 26 31.38 -16.17 1.71
CA SER A 26 29.94 -16.04 1.91
C SER A 26 29.22 -15.92 0.58
N ASP A 27 28.60 -16.99 0.11
CA ASP A 27 27.64 -16.92 -0.98
C ASP A 27 26.31 -16.35 -0.45
N ALA A 28 25.90 -15.19 -0.96
CA ALA A 28 24.58 -14.64 -0.66
C ALA A 28 23.56 -15.30 -1.61
N CYS A 29 22.71 -16.15 -1.06
CA CYS A 29 21.56 -16.68 -1.78
C CYS A 29 20.38 -15.73 -1.63
N TYR A 30 19.69 -15.39 -2.73
CA TYR A 30 18.53 -14.53 -2.75
C TYR A 30 17.31 -15.31 -3.20
N HIS A 31 16.20 -15.16 -2.49
CA HIS A 31 14.92 -15.75 -2.87
C HIS A 31 13.99 -14.71 -3.45
N PRO A 32 13.33 -15.00 -4.57
CA PRO A 32 12.33 -14.12 -5.16
C PRO A 32 11.03 -14.15 -4.35
N HIS A 33 10.59 -13.01 -3.87
CA HIS A 33 9.31 -12.82 -3.18
C HIS A 33 8.42 -11.89 -3.99
N PRO A 34 7.19 -12.29 -4.33
CA PRO A 34 6.21 -11.39 -4.92
C PRO A 34 5.90 -10.22 -4.00
N GLY A 35 5.91 -9.00 -4.56
CA GLY A 35 5.67 -7.76 -3.85
C GLY A 35 5.06 -6.69 -4.75
N GLY A 36 5.10 -5.44 -4.29
CA GLY A 36 4.42 -4.29 -4.87
C GLY A 36 3.24 -3.87 -4.01
N ALA A 37 3.25 -2.62 -3.53
CA ALA A 37 2.29 -2.18 -2.52
C ALA A 37 0.82 -2.33 -2.95
N PRO A 38 0.40 -1.92 -4.15
CA PRO A 38 -0.99 -2.13 -4.59
C PRO A 38 -1.38 -3.61 -4.70
N ALA A 39 -0.46 -4.48 -5.13
CA ALA A 39 -0.69 -5.91 -5.20
C ALA A 39 -0.80 -6.53 -3.80
N ASN A 40 0.04 -6.10 -2.84
CA ASN A 40 -0.07 -6.50 -1.45
C ASN A 40 -1.44 -6.13 -0.86
N VAL A 41 -1.94 -4.91 -1.11
CA VAL A 41 -3.27 -4.46 -0.67
C VAL A 41 -4.37 -5.33 -1.28
N ALA A 42 -4.29 -5.62 -2.59
CA ALA A 42 -5.28 -6.48 -3.27
C ALA A 42 -5.34 -7.88 -2.64
N VAL A 43 -4.18 -8.49 -2.39
CA VAL A 43 -4.08 -9.82 -1.76
C VAL A 43 -4.53 -9.77 -0.30
N ALA A 44 -4.18 -8.73 0.47
CA ALA A 44 -4.63 -8.58 1.84
C ALA A 44 -6.16 -8.59 1.92
N ILE A 45 -6.84 -7.82 1.06
CA ILE A 45 -8.31 -7.79 0.99
C ILE A 45 -8.87 -9.17 0.65
N ALA A 46 -8.32 -9.85 -0.35
CA ALA A 46 -8.80 -11.16 -0.78
C ALA A 46 -8.63 -12.22 0.33
N ARG A 47 -7.47 -12.27 1.01
CA ARG A 47 -7.22 -13.18 2.14
C ARG A 47 -8.11 -12.92 3.35
N LEU A 48 -8.58 -11.70 3.53
CA LEU A 48 -9.56 -11.33 4.54
C LEU A 48 -11.01 -11.70 4.13
N GLY A 49 -11.23 -12.19 2.90
CA GLY A 49 -12.53 -12.58 2.39
C GLY A 49 -13.29 -11.48 1.64
N GLY A 50 -12.63 -10.37 1.34
CA GLY A 50 -13.15 -9.29 0.49
C GLY A 50 -12.97 -9.60 -1.00
N ALA A 51 -13.72 -8.88 -1.84
CA ALA A 51 -13.56 -8.95 -3.29
C ALA A 51 -12.57 -7.89 -3.77
N SER A 52 -11.49 -8.30 -4.42
CA SER A 52 -10.46 -7.40 -4.95
C SER A 52 -10.15 -7.65 -6.41
N ARG A 53 -9.77 -6.60 -7.12
CA ARG A 53 -9.28 -6.58 -8.50
C ARG A 53 -7.92 -5.93 -8.53
N PHE A 54 -7.04 -6.43 -9.38
CA PHE A 54 -5.77 -5.79 -9.63
C PHE A 54 -5.70 -5.26 -11.06
N ILE A 55 -5.32 -3.99 -11.21
CA ILE A 55 -5.04 -3.33 -12.49
C ILE A 55 -3.56 -2.97 -12.51
N GLY A 56 -2.86 -3.48 -13.51
CA GLY A 56 -1.44 -3.23 -13.71
C GLY A 56 -0.98 -3.85 -14.99
N LYS A 57 0.28 -3.60 -15.35
CA LYS A 57 0.90 -4.20 -16.52
C LYS A 57 2.06 -5.08 -16.07
N LEU A 58 2.03 -6.37 -16.44
CA LEU A 58 3.05 -7.37 -16.12
C LEU A 58 3.88 -7.70 -17.34
N SER A 59 5.12 -8.12 -17.12
CA SER A 59 5.96 -8.65 -18.18
C SER A 59 5.47 -10.03 -18.67
N GLU A 60 5.78 -10.38 -19.91
CA GLU A 60 5.64 -11.73 -20.44
C GLU A 60 6.83 -12.65 -20.09
N ASP A 61 7.73 -12.18 -19.21
CA ASP A 61 8.83 -12.98 -18.68
C ASP A 61 8.36 -13.97 -17.59
N THR A 62 9.29 -14.82 -17.15
CA THR A 62 9.02 -15.85 -16.14
C THR A 62 8.48 -15.24 -14.82
N PHE A 63 8.99 -14.09 -14.43
CA PHE A 63 8.53 -13.43 -13.20
C PHE A 63 7.15 -12.80 -13.35
N GLY A 64 6.83 -12.20 -14.51
CA GLY A 64 5.50 -11.67 -14.78
C GLY A 64 4.43 -12.76 -14.77
N HIS A 65 4.71 -13.94 -15.33
CA HIS A 65 3.82 -15.10 -15.23
C HIS A 65 3.63 -15.55 -13.79
N MET A 66 4.72 -15.67 -13.01
CA MET A 66 4.67 -16.01 -11.58
C MET A 66 3.82 -15.01 -10.77
N LEU A 67 3.98 -13.71 -11.03
CA LEU A 67 3.21 -12.67 -10.36
C LEU A 67 1.70 -12.80 -10.66
N ALA A 68 1.34 -13.04 -11.91
CA ALA A 68 -0.06 -13.26 -12.29
C ALA A 68 -0.66 -14.51 -11.62
N GLU A 69 0.11 -15.59 -11.47
CA GLU A 69 -0.31 -16.81 -10.76
C GLU A 69 -0.53 -16.53 -9.27
N VAL A 70 0.39 -15.82 -8.64
CA VAL A 70 0.27 -15.46 -7.22
C VAL A 70 -1.02 -14.67 -6.93
N LEU A 71 -1.40 -13.74 -7.81
CA LEU A 71 -2.67 -13.02 -7.65
C LEU A 71 -3.87 -13.96 -7.79
N ARG A 72 -3.88 -14.84 -8.79
CA ARG A 72 -4.96 -15.83 -9.01
C ARG A 72 -5.09 -16.80 -7.83
N ASP A 73 -3.98 -17.32 -7.34
CA ASP A 73 -3.93 -18.25 -6.20
C ASP A 73 -4.47 -17.63 -4.91
N ASN A 74 -4.36 -16.29 -4.79
CA ASN A 74 -4.93 -15.52 -3.70
C ASN A 74 -6.34 -14.98 -3.99
N SER A 75 -7.02 -15.48 -5.03
CA SER A 75 -8.40 -15.10 -5.38
C SER A 75 -8.59 -13.62 -5.73
N VAL A 76 -7.53 -12.94 -6.17
CA VAL A 76 -7.63 -11.60 -6.75
C VAL A 76 -8.14 -11.71 -8.19
N ASP A 77 -9.11 -10.89 -8.58
CA ASP A 77 -9.60 -10.82 -9.96
C ASP A 77 -8.55 -10.22 -10.88
N THR A 78 -7.96 -11.04 -11.75
CA THR A 78 -6.84 -10.70 -12.64
C THR A 78 -7.27 -10.40 -14.08
N ARG A 79 -8.57 -10.37 -14.40
CA ARG A 79 -9.08 -10.16 -15.77
C ARG A 79 -8.66 -8.83 -16.39
N TYR A 80 -8.32 -7.88 -15.57
CA TYR A 80 -7.98 -6.51 -15.96
C TYR A 80 -6.47 -6.22 -15.95
N ILE A 81 -5.65 -7.26 -15.77
CA ILE A 81 -4.20 -7.16 -15.94
C ILE A 81 -3.88 -7.13 -17.44
N ARG A 82 -2.93 -6.29 -17.81
CA ARG A 82 -2.32 -6.30 -19.16
C ARG A 82 -0.94 -6.92 -19.10
N THR A 83 -0.51 -7.53 -20.20
CA THR A 83 0.85 -8.05 -20.34
C THR A 83 1.60 -7.35 -21.45
N THR A 84 2.93 -7.39 -21.40
CA THR A 84 3.80 -6.80 -22.41
C THR A 84 5.14 -7.53 -22.48
N ASP A 85 5.65 -7.66 -23.71
CA ASP A 85 7.02 -8.10 -24.00
C ASP A 85 8.02 -6.93 -24.08
N ARG A 86 7.52 -5.68 -23.98
CA ARG A 86 8.29 -4.44 -24.17
C ARG A 86 9.15 -4.06 -22.97
N GLY A 87 8.96 -4.68 -21.82
CA GLY A 87 9.70 -4.40 -20.61
C GLY A 87 9.76 -5.60 -19.68
N PRO A 88 10.87 -5.79 -18.94
CA PRO A 88 11.00 -6.87 -17.96
C PRO A 88 10.15 -6.60 -16.72
N THR A 89 10.00 -7.63 -15.88
CA THR A 89 9.47 -7.47 -14.53
C THR A 89 10.38 -6.56 -13.69
N ALA A 90 9.80 -5.64 -12.92
CA ALA A 90 10.54 -4.81 -11.97
C ALA A 90 11.10 -5.67 -10.83
N LEU A 91 12.33 -5.36 -10.40
CA LEU A 91 13.01 -6.09 -9.33
C LEU A 91 13.45 -5.12 -8.23
N ALA A 92 13.39 -5.56 -6.98
CA ALA A 92 14.01 -4.91 -5.84
C ALA A 92 14.99 -5.88 -5.17
N LEU A 93 16.24 -5.47 -5.02
CA LEU A 93 17.23 -6.24 -4.28
C LEU A 93 17.29 -5.68 -2.84
N VAL A 94 16.98 -6.53 -1.88
CA VAL A 94 17.05 -6.20 -0.46
C VAL A 94 18.44 -6.57 0.06
N THR A 95 19.14 -5.62 0.66
CA THR A 95 20.43 -5.86 1.32
C THR A 95 20.32 -5.51 2.81
N LEU A 96 21.04 -6.25 3.65
CA LEU A 96 21.14 -5.96 5.08
C LEU A 96 22.40 -5.14 5.30
N GLN A 97 22.24 -3.96 5.88
CA GLN A 97 23.35 -3.11 6.30
C GLN A 97 24.00 -3.67 7.58
N ALA A 98 25.20 -3.18 7.92
CA ALA A 98 25.94 -3.65 9.09
C ALA A 98 25.21 -3.42 10.43
N ASP A 99 24.33 -2.45 10.48
CA ASP A 99 23.46 -2.13 11.62
C ASP A 99 22.15 -2.93 11.65
N GLY A 100 21.95 -3.84 10.67
CA GLY A 100 20.75 -4.67 10.54
C GLY A 100 19.59 -3.98 9.80
N GLN A 101 19.75 -2.72 9.39
CA GLN A 101 18.75 -2.04 8.57
C GLN A 101 18.74 -2.59 7.15
N ARG A 102 17.57 -2.51 6.49
CA ARG A 102 17.40 -2.93 5.10
C ARG A 102 17.65 -1.76 4.17
N ALA A 103 18.44 -2.01 3.14
CA ALA A 103 18.56 -1.12 1.99
C ALA A 103 17.95 -1.80 0.77
N PHE A 104 17.31 -1.00 -0.10
CA PHE A 104 16.68 -1.47 -1.31
C PHE A 104 17.38 -0.87 -2.52
N THR A 105 17.75 -1.73 -3.47
CA THR A 105 18.19 -1.31 -4.80
C THR A 105 17.14 -1.72 -5.80
N PHE A 106 16.57 -0.76 -6.51
CA PHE A 106 15.47 -1.00 -7.45
C PHE A 106 15.97 -1.04 -8.89
N TYR A 107 15.53 -2.05 -9.63
CA TYR A 107 15.69 -2.20 -11.07
C TYR A 107 14.32 -2.03 -11.71
N ARG A 108 13.89 -0.74 -11.87
CA ARG A 108 12.54 -0.38 -12.35
C ARG A 108 12.57 0.58 -13.53
N GLN A 109 13.66 0.65 -14.27
CA GLN A 109 13.73 1.48 -15.49
C GLN A 109 13.17 0.69 -16.69
N HIS A 110 12.17 1.26 -17.36
CA HIS A 110 11.50 0.65 -18.53
C HIS A 110 10.91 -0.75 -18.27
N THR A 111 10.52 -1.03 -17.04
CA THR A 111 9.85 -2.27 -16.65
C THR A 111 8.37 -2.26 -17.04
N ALA A 112 7.75 -3.43 -17.08
CA ALA A 112 6.37 -3.58 -17.54
C ALA A 112 5.38 -2.70 -16.79
N ASP A 113 5.53 -2.56 -15.47
CA ASP A 113 4.64 -1.78 -14.61
C ASP A 113 4.64 -0.27 -14.93
N VAL A 114 5.80 0.31 -15.31
CA VAL A 114 5.87 1.71 -15.73
C VAL A 114 5.29 1.97 -17.12
N LEU A 115 5.12 0.92 -17.92
CA LEU A 115 4.55 0.99 -19.27
C LEU A 115 3.01 0.91 -19.29
N LEU A 116 2.34 0.96 -18.14
CA LEU A 116 0.88 1.02 -18.08
C LEU A 116 0.39 2.34 -18.67
N GLU A 117 -0.38 2.27 -19.75
CA GLU A 117 -0.95 3.41 -20.47
C GLU A 117 -2.45 3.54 -20.16
N VAL A 118 -3.03 4.73 -20.34
CA VAL A 118 -4.48 4.96 -20.15
C VAL A 118 -5.33 4.01 -21.01
N ILE A 119 -4.85 3.68 -22.22
CA ILE A 119 -5.56 2.75 -23.12
C ILE A 119 -5.56 1.30 -22.64
N ASP A 120 -4.64 0.94 -21.77
CA ASP A 120 -4.57 -0.39 -21.17
C ASP A 120 -5.64 -0.59 -20.08
N VAL A 121 -6.14 0.52 -19.50
CA VAL A 121 -7.11 0.49 -18.42
C VAL A 121 -8.50 0.12 -18.98
N ASP A 122 -8.99 -1.03 -18.54
CA ASP A 122 -10.34 -1.47 -18.89
C ASP A 122 -11.35 -0.91 -17.89
N TRP A 123 -12.11 0.08 -18.30
CA TRP A 123 -13.06 0.79 -17.45
C TRP A 123 -14.23 -0.08 -16.96
N HIS A 124 -14.44 -1.27 -17.53
CA HIS A 124 -15.40 -2.25 -17.00
C HIS A 124 -14.97 -2.79 -15.63
N ALA A 125 -13.69 -2.62 -15.27
CA ALA A 125 -13.20 -2.96 -13.94
C ALA A 125 -13.91 -2.21 -12.80
N TRP A 126 -14.51 -1.04 -13.10
CA TRP A 126 -15.26 -0.24 -12.10
C TRP A 126 -16.68 -0.71 -11.88
N GLN A 127 -17.18 -1.67 -12.67
CA GLN A 127 -18.49 -2.26 -12.40
C GLN A 127 -18.47 -2.91 -11.01
N ASP A 128 -19.38 -2.48 -10.13
CA ASP A 128 -19.49 -2.91 -8.73
C ASP A 128 -18.25 -2.56 -7.85
N ALA A 129 -17.34 -1.73 -8.32
CA ALA A 129 -16.21 -1.25 -7.53
C ALA A 129 -16.64 -0.06 -6.67
N VAL A 130 -16.36 -0.16 -5.38
CA VAL A 130 -16.68 0.86 -4.38
C VAL A 130 -15.43 1.65 -3.92
N VAL A 131 -14.24 1.10 -4.14
CA VAL A 131 -12.95 1.73 -3.83
C VAL A 131 -11.98 1.50 -4.97
N CYS A 132 -11.19 2.53 -5.32
CA CYS A 132 -9.94 2.37 -6.07
C CYS A 132 -8.78 2.83 -5.20
N HIS A 133 -7.81 1.94 -5.00
CA HIS A 133 -6.60 2.16 -4.21
C HIS A 133 -5.39 2.31 -5.12
N ALA A 134 -4.54 3.32 -4.86
CA ALA A 134 -3.27 3.56 -5.54
C ALA A 134 -2.19 3.98 -4.54
N GLY A 135 -0.93 3.94 -4.96
CA GLY A 135 0.22 4.44 -4.21
C GLY A 135 1.08 5.40 -5.03
N SER A 136 2.02 6.08 -4.37
CA SER A 136 2.85 7.10 -5.01
C SER A 136 3.81 6.57 -6.07
N VAL A 137 4.22 5.32 -5.95
CA VAL A 137 5.19 4.70 -6.88
C VAL A 137 4.68 4.71 -8.32
N SER A 138 3.38 4.48 -8.53
CA SER A 138 2.75 4.53 -9.86
C SER A 138 2.65 5.95 -10.44
N LEU A 139 2.79 6.98 -9.61
CA LEU A 139 2.75 8.38 -10.01
C LEU A 139 4.13 8.97 -10.34
N SER A 140 5.21 8.19 -10.15
CA SER A 140 6.58 8.69 -10.28
C SER A 140 7.07 8.82 -11.73
N THR A 141 6.44 8.13 -12.69
CA THR A 141 6.95 8.00 -14.07
C THR A 141 5.81 7.89 -15.07
N GLU A 142 5.93 8.54 -16.23
CA GLU A 142 5.04 8.32 -17.37
C GLU A 142 5.39 7.01 -18.10
N PRO A 143 4.42 6.34 -18.72
CA PRO A 143 2.99 6.68 -18.83
C PRO A 143 2.11 6.22 -17.65
N CYS A 144 2.64 5.42 -16.70
CA CYS A 144 1.82 4.88 -15.59
C CYS A 144 1.25 5.98 -14.68
N ARG A 145 1.91 7.14 -14.56
CA ARG A 145 1.36 8.32 -13.88
C ARG A 145 0.02 8.74 -14.49
N SER A 146 -0.01 8.98 -15.80
CA SER A 146 -1.24 9.36 -16.50
C SER A 146 -2.35 8.34 -16.38
N ALA A 147 -2.01 7.03 -16.46
CA ALA A 147 -2.97 5.95 -16.29
C ALA A 147 -3.56 5.91 -14.87
N THR A 148 -2.71 6.11 -13.85
CA THR A 148 -3.13 6.12 -12.45
C THR A 148 -4.02 7.32 -12.13
N PHE A 149 -3.67 8.54 -12.60
CA PHE A 149 -4.53 9.71 -12.44
C PHE A 149 -5.87 9.53 -13.15
N ALA A 150 -5.88 8.99 -14.38
CA ALA A 150 -7.12 8.70 -15.10
C ALA A 150 -8.03 7.72 -14.32
N ALA A 151 -7.45 6.70 -13.69
CA ALA A 151 -8.18 5.77 -12.82
C ALA A 151 -8.77 6.45 -11.59
N ILE A 152 -8.00 7.32 -10.94
CA ILE A 152 -8.44 8.15 -9.80
C ILE A 152 -9.61 9.06 -10.21
N ASP A 153 -9.47 9.78 -11.31
CA ASP A 153 -10.50 10.70 -11.77
C ASP A 153 -11.79 9.97 -12.21
N TYR A 154 -11.66 8.81 -12.86
CA TYR A 154 -12.79 7.95 -13.18
C TYR A 154 -13.50 7.44 -11.93
N THR A 155 -12.76 7.04 -10.90
CA THR A 155 -13.30 6.59 -9.60
C THR A 155 -14.16 7.68 -8.96
N ARG A 156 -13.66 8.91 -8.95
CA ARG A 156 -14.41 10.07 -8.41
C ARG A 156 -15.69 10.34 -9.20
N GLN A 157 -15.62 10.27 -10.54
CA GLN A 157 -16.80 10.43 -11.42
C GLN A 157 -17.84 9.34 -11.21
N ALA A 158 -17.40 8.12 -10.90
CA ALA A 158 -18.27 7.00 -10.57
C ALA A 158 -18.89 7.09 -9.16
N GLY A 159 -18.49 8.07 -8.34
CA GLY A 159 -18.95 8.22 -6.95
C GLY A 159 -18.38 7.17 -6.00
N SER A 160 -17.31 6.50 -6.38
CA SER A 160 -16.57 5.53 -5.57
C SER A 160 -15.46 6.21 -4.76
N ILE A 161 -14.98 5.53 -3.72
CA ILE A 161 -13.92 6.03 -2.82
C ILE A 161 -12.56 5.95 -3.51
N VAL A 162 -11.80 7.04 -3.46
CA VAL A 162 -10.37 7.05 -3.79
C VAL A 162 -9.56 6.84 -2.52
N SER A 163 -8.77 5.78 -2.50
CA SER A 163 -7.84 5.43 -1.42
C SER A 163 -6.40 5.59 -1.90
N PHE A 164 -5.58 6.27 -1.13
CA PHE A 164 -4.19 6.52 -1.48
C PHE A 164 -3.24 6.25 -0.31
N ASP A 165 -2.20 5.47 -0.57
CA ASP A 165 -1.07 5.28 0.35
C ASP A 165 0.13 6.08 -0.17
N VAL A 166 0.64 6.99 0.64
CA VAL A 166 1.78 7.84 0.28
C VAL A 166 2.99 6.99 -0.06
N ASN A 167 3.30 6.01 0.74
CA ASN A 167 4.27 4.93 0.53
C ASN A 167 5.48 5.33 -0.34
N VAL A 168 6.14 6.42 0.06
CA VAL A 168 7.19 7.08 -0.72
C VAL A 168 8.41 6.19 -0.91
N ARG A 169 8.91 6.17 -2.14
CA ARG A 169 10.22 5.64 -2.48
C ARG A 169 11.02 6.73 -3.18
N PRO A 170 11.83 7.51 -2.44
CA PRO A 170 12.54 8.68 -3.00
C PRO A 170 13.36 8.36 -4.25
N ALA A 171 13.92 7.14 -4.32
CA ALA A 171 14.72 6.69 -5.48
C ALA A 171 13.97 6.69 -6.84
N PHE A 172 12.64 6.79 -6.84
CA PHE A 172 11.85 6.83 -8.09
C PHE A 172 11.51 8.25 -8.55
N TRP A 173 11.87 9.26 -7.78
CA TRP A 173 11.49 10.63 -8.06
C TRP A 173 12.70 11.43 -8.54
N SER A 174 12.44 12.34 -9.48
CA SER A 174 13.49 13.23 -10.01
C SER A 174 13.97 14.25 -8.97
N SER A 175 13.11 14.62 -8.04
CA SER A 175 13.40 15.49 -6.89
C SER A 175 12.31 15.39 -5.83
N ASP A 176 12.61 15.84 -4.62
CA ASP A 176 11.62 15.96 -3.54
C ASP A 176 10.52 16.96 -3.87
N GLU A 177 10.82 17.98 -4.68
CA GLU A 177 9.86 18.97 -5.14
C GLU A 177 8.82 18.33 -6.07
N ALA A 178 9.25 17.56 -7.08
CA ALA A 178 8.35 16.83 -7.98
C ALA A 178 7.46 15.85 -7.22
N LEU A 179 8.01 15.18 -6.20
CA LEU A 179 7.25 14.33 -5.30
C LEU A 179 6.18 15.13 -4.55
N ARG A 180 6.54 16.22 -3.88
CA ARG A 180 5.62 17.06 -3.09
C ARG A 180 4.50 17.65 -3.95
N GLU A 181 4.81 18.14 -5.14
CA GLU A 181 3.81 18.65 -6.09
C GLU A 181 2.83 17.57 -6.50
N THR A 182 3.32 16.37 -6.81
CA THR A 182 2.45 15.22 -7.17
C THR A 182 1.60 14.76 -5.99
N LEU A 183 2.17 14.72 -4.79
CA LEU A 183 1.41 14.38 -3.58
C LEU A 183 0.31 15.42 -3.31
N ALA A 184 0.60 16.70 -3.45
CA ALA A 184 -0.41 17.76 -3.30
C ALA A 184 -1.56 17.56 -4.29
N GLU A 185 -1.25 17.26 -5.55
CA GLU A 185 -2.22 17.05 -6.61
C GLU A 185 -3.12 15.83 -6.35
N VAL A 186 -2.58 14.69 -5.89
CA VAL A 186 -3.36 13.47 -5.67
C VAL A 186 -4.17 13.53 -4.38
N ILE A 187 -3.68 14.22 -3.34
CA ILE A 187 -4.38 14.36 -2.04
C ILE A 187 -5.72 15.07 -2.23
N GLU A 188 -5.81 16.09 -3.07
CA GLU A 188 -7.07 16.79 -3.37
C GLU A 188 -8.13 15.90 -4.02
N ARG A 189 -7.71 14.74 -4.57
CA ARG A 189 -8.58 13.76 -5.23
C ARG A 189 -8.88 12.54 -4.35
N THR A 190 -8.30 12.51 -3.14
CA THR A 190 -8.31 11.33 -2.25
C THR A 190 -9.38 11.45 -1.17
N ASP A 191 -10.09 10.35 -0.89
CA ASP A 191 -11.04 10.24 0.23
C ASP A 191 -10.40 9.59 1.46
N ILE A 192 -9.53 8.57 1.26
CA ILE A 192 -8.81 7.86 2.31
C ILE A 192 -7.31 8.00 2.06
N LEU A 193 -6.63 8.72 2.93
CA LEU A 193 -5.19 8.96 2.84
C LEU A 193 -4.46 8.21 3.96
N LYS A 194 -3.41 7.47 3.61
CA LYS A 194 -2.49 6.87 4.58
C LYS A 194 -1.06 7.34 4.35
N PHE A 195 -0.33 7.55 5.42
CA PHE A 195 1.12 7.75 5.42
C PHE A 195 1.73 7.28 6.75
N SER A 196 3.04 7.10 6.76
CA SER A 196 3.82 6.80 7.96
C SER A 196 4.42 8.06 8.58
N THR A 197 4.89 7.96 9.83
CA THR A 197 5.61 9.07 10.48
C THR A 197 6.85 9.49 9.67
N GLU A 198 7.53 8.54 9.06
CA GLU A 198 8.71 8.79 8.24
C GLU A 198 8.37 9.61 6.99
N GLU A 199 7.15 9.52 6.50
CA GLU A 199 6.68 10.20 5.28
C GLU A 199 6.09 11.58 5.54
N ALA A 200 5.79 11.91 6.80
CA ALA A 200 5.13 13.15 7.18
C ALA A 200 5.86 14.42 6.65
N HIS A 201 7.18 14.39 6.56
CA HIS A 201 7.97 15.51 6.07
C HIS A 201 7.77 15.83 4.57
N PHE A 202 7.30 14.85 3.76
CA PHE A 202 6.95 15.10 2.37
C PHE A 202 5.60 15.80 2.23
N LEU A 203 4.75 15.70 3.25
CA LEU A 203 3.39 16.27 3.28
C LEU A 203 3.31 17.61 3.99
N ASP A 204 4.31 17.96 4.78
CA ASP A 204 4.38 19.24 5.47
C ASP A 204 4.79 20.35 4.51
N ALA A 205 3.91 21.35 4.37
CA ALA A 205 4.13 22.52 3.53
C ALA A 205 5.33 23.39 3.95
N SER A 206 5.79 23.29 5.21
CA SER A 206 6.94 24.05 5.70
C SER A 206 8.26 23.56 5.14
N GLY A 207 8.31 22.35 4.57
CA GLY A 207 9.51 21.76 3.98
C GLY A 207 10.65 21.48 4.96
N HIS A 208 10.39 21.63 6.27
CA HIS A 208 11.39 21.33 7.29
C HIS A 208 11.47 19.81 7.46
N ALA A 209 12.67 19.25 7.30
CA ALA A 209 12.91 17.85 7.62
C ALA A 209 12.58 17.64 9.11
N PRO A 210 11.71 16.68 9.47
CA PRO A 210 11.38 16.48 10.85
C PRO A 210 12.60 15.98 11.62
N LEU A 211 12.85 16.60 12.75
CA LEU A 211 13.68 16.00 13.76
C LEU A 211 12.93 14.79 14.30
N GLN A 212 13.43 13.60 14.08
CA GLN A 212 12.89 12.38 14.69
C GLN A 212 13.18 12.38 16.21
N PRO A 213 12.23 12.00 17.07
CA PRO A 213 10.83 11.63 16.79
C PRO A 213 9.92 12.85 16.56
N ILE A 214 8.96 12.73 15.64
CA ILE A 214 7.96 13.79 15.40
C ILE A 214 6.98 13.82 16.57
N GLU A 215 6.80 15.02 17.15
CA GLU A 215 5.83 15.19 18.22
C GLU A 215 4.39 14.88 17.77
N ARG A 216 3.63 14.22 18.62
CA ARG A 216 2.24 13.85 18.37
C ARG A 216 1.35 15.06 18.02
N SER A 217 1.63 16.20 18.61
CA SER A 217 0.97 17.48 18.33
C SER A 217 1.13 17.90 16.85
N LEU A 218 2.33 17.74 16.28
CA LEU A 218 2.61 18.06 14.88
C LEU A 218 1.91 17.08 13.93
N LEU A 219 1.87 15.79 14.25
CA LEU A 219 1.13 14.80 13.47
C LEU A 219 -0.37 15.10 13.46
N ASN A 220 -0.93 15.50 14.59
CA ASN A 220 -2.33 15.93 14.68
C ASN A 220 -2.60 17.17 13.81
N ALA A 221 -1.74 18.18 13.87
CA ALA A 221 -1.87 19.39 13.08
C ALA A 221 -1.74 19.11 11.58
N LEU A 222 -0.80 18.26 11.18
CA LEU A 222 -0.65 17.82 9.79
C LEU A 222 -1.90 17.07 9.31
N GLY A 223 -2.41 16.12 10.11
CA GLY A 223 -3.62 15.38 9.79
C GLY A 223 -4.83 16.30 9.61
N ASP A 224 -5.02 17.30 10.49
CA ASP A 224 -6.08 18.30 10.35
C ASP A 224 -5.95 19.11 9.06
N ALA A 225 -4.74 19.58 8.74
CA ALA A 225 -4.48 20.33 7.52
C ALA A 225 -4.71 19.49 6.24
N LEU A 226 -4.44 18.18 6.29
CA LEU A 226 -4.71 17.26 5.18
C LEU A 226 -6.20 16.99 5.01
N LEU A 227 -6.97 16.87 6.10
CA LEU A 227 -8.43 16.73 6.05
C LEU A 227 -9.12 17.92 5.40
N GLU A 228 -8.56 19.12 5.50
CA GLU A 228 -9.07 20.33 4.85
C GLU A 228 -8.85 20.33 3.33
N LYS A 229 -7.91 19.51 2.82
CA LYS A 229 -7.54 19.47 1.39
C LYS A 229 -8.37 18.48 0.55
N GLY A 230 -9.12 17.58 1.17
CA GLY A 230 -9.92 16.61 0.41
C GLY A 230 -10.25 15.33 1.17
N PRO A 231 -9.28 14.67 1.80
CA PRO A 231 -9.52 13.41 2.49
C PRO A 231 -10.61 13.49 3.56
N ARG A 232 -11.41 12.43 3.68
CA ARG A 232 -12.43 12.24 4.72
C ARG A 232 -11.88 11.42 5.87
N LEU A 233 -10.86 10.61 5.58
CA LEU A 233 -10.14 9.80 6.54
C LEU A 233 -8.64 9.92 6.26
N VAL A 234 -7.90 10.38 7.27
CA VAL A 234 -6.43 10.41 7.28
C VAL A 234 -5.94 9.39 8.30
N MET A 235 -5.01 8.56 7.90
CA MET A 235 -4.39 7.54 8.74
C MET A 235 -2.88 7.74 8.79
N ILE A 236 -2.33 7.79 10.00
CA ILE A 236 -0.90 7.93 10.24
C ILE A 236 -0.43 6.69 10.97
N THR A 237 0.40 5.87 10.31
CA THR A 237 1.00 4.70 10.98
C THR A 237 2.22 5.12 11.77
N LEU A 238 2.34 4.60 13.00
CA LEU A 238 3.28 5.01 14.03
C LEU A 238 4.24 3.86 14.38
N GLY A 239 4.40 2.90 13.46
CA GLY A 239 5.21 1.71 13.69
C GLY A 239 4.74 0.92 14.93
N PRO A 240 5.64 0.62 15.87
CA PRO A 240 5.32 -0.16 17.07
C PRO A 240 4.37 0.55 18.04
N GLU A 241 4.10 1.83 17.87
CA GLU A 241 3.14 2.57 18.70
C GLU A 241 1.68 2.40 18.21
N GLY A 242 1.47 1.97 16.96
CA GLY A 242 0.15 1.73 16.39
C GLY A 242 -0.22 2.68 15.26
N ALA A 243 -1.38 3.31 15.32
CA ALA A 243 -1.84 4.24 14.29
C ALA A 243 -2.78 5.31 14.86
N LEU A 244 -2.78 6.47 14.21
CA LEU A 244 -3.72 7.55 14.42
C LEU A 244 -4.68 7.61 13.21
N LEU A 245 -5.98 7.53 13.47
CA LEU A 245 -7.04 7.64 12.47
C LEU A 245 -7.83 8.92 12.73
N MET A 246 -7.96 9.76 11.70
CA MET A 246 -8.52 11.10 11.83
C MET A 246 -9.58 11.36 10.76
N THR A 247 -10.70 11.90 11.21
CA THR A 247 -11.73 12.51 10.36
C THR A 247 -11.94 13.95 10.84
N GLN A 248 -12.75 14.74 10.14
CA GLN A 248 -13.09 16.08 10.62
C GLN A 248 -13.81 16.08 11.99
N LYS A 249 -14.42 14.95 12.39
CA LYS A 249 -15.22 14.86 13.63
C LYS A 249 -14.52 14.08 14.72
N HIS A 250 -13.68 13.13 14.38
CA HIS A 250 -13.13 12.14 15.32
C HIS A 250 -11.63 11.96 15.12
N LYS A 251 -10.91 11.76 16.22
CA LYS A 251 -9.50 11.36 16.26
C LYS A 251 -9.38 10.16 17.17
N VAL A 252 -8.91 9.05 16.62
CA VAL A 252 -8.78 7.78 17.33
C VAL A 252 -7.35 7.30 17.22
N GLU A 253 -6.73 7.07 18.35
CA GLU A 253 -5.43 6.40 18.43
C GLU A 253 -5.64 4.93 18.77
N VAL A 254 -5.12 4.03 17.93
CA VAL A 254 -5.15 2.59 18.16
C VAL A 254 -3.74 2.09 18.43
N LYS A 255 -3.59 1.28 19.47
CA LYS A 255 -2.28 0.71 19.81
C LYS A 255 -1.90 -0.41 18.84
N ALA A 256 -0.61 -0.55 18.61
CA ALA A 256 -0.12 -1.74 17.93
C ALA A 256 -0.37 -2.98 18.80
N VAL A 257 -0.66 -4.10 18.13
CA VAL A 257 -0.73 -5.40 18.81
C VAL A 257 0.69 -5.90 19.01
N PRO A 258 1.10 -6.21 20.25
CA PRO A 258 2.46 -6.66 20.52
C PRO A 258 2.72 -8.03 19.90
N VAL A 259 3.76 -8.12 19.08
CA VAL A 259 4.23 -9.35 18.46
C VAL A 259 5.75 -9.35 18.39
N ARG A 260 6.35 -10.52 18.28
CA ARG A 260 7.77 -10.63 17.92
C ARG A 260 7.91 -10.42 16.42
N ALA A 261 8.25 -9.22 16.01
CA ALA A 261 8.45 -8.89 14.60
C ALA A 261 9.68 -9.65 14.04
N ILE A 262 9.47 -10.27 12.87
CA ILE A 262 10.51 -10.91 12.06
C ILE A 262 10.84 -9.99 10.89
N ASP A 263 9.80 -9.46 10.22
CA ASP A 263 9.89 -8.59 9.05
C ASP A 263 8.70 -7.63 9.00
N THR A 264 8.96 -6.35 8.77
CA THR A 264 7.91 -5.33 8.67
C THR A 264 7.48 -5.04 7.22
N THR A 265 8.06 -5.75 6.24
CA THR A 265 7.70 -5.62 4.83
C THR A 265 6.23 -5.98 4.61
N GLY A 266 5.48 -5.08 3.98
CA GLY A 266 4.05 -5.27 3.72
C GLY A 266 3.12 -4.96 4.90
N ALA A 267 3.65 -4.59 6.09
CA ALA A 267 2.79 -4.27 7.24
C ALA A 267 1.87 -3.07 6.97
N GLY A 268 2.37 -2.03 6.28
CA GLY A 268 1.59 -0.88 5.84
C GLY A 268 0.49 -1.26 4.85
N ASP A 269 0.81 -2.15 3.92
CA ASP A 269 -0.13 -2.65 2.91
C ASP A 269 -1.20 -3.56 3.55
N ALA A 270 -0.78 -4.41 4.50
CA ALA A 270 -1.67 -5.24 5.33
C ALA A 270 -2.65 -4.38 6.15
N PHE A 271 -2.15 -3.32 6.79
CA PHE A 271 -2.96 -2.35 7.50
C PHE A 271 -3.97 -1.70 6.54
N MET A 272 -3.52 -1.20 5.40
CA MET A 272 -4.38 -0.55 4.40
C MET A 272 -5.46 -1.48 3.86
N GLY A 273 -5.09 -2.70 3.45
CA GLY A 273 -6.04 -3.70 2.96
C GLY A 273 -7.08 -4.06 4.02
N ALA A 274 -6.66 -4.19 5.29
CA ALA A 274 -7.55 -4.46 6.40
C ALA A 274 -8.51 -3.30 6.71
N VAL A 275 -8.05 -2.05 6.62
CA VAL A 275 -8.92 -0.87 6.75
C VAL A 275 -9.99 -0.88 5.67
N LEU A 276 -9.61 -1.03 4.39
CA LEU A 276 -10.55 -1.03 3.28
C LEU A 276 -11.57 -2.17 3.41
N TYR A 277 -11.11 -3.37 3.76
CA TYR A 277 -11.98 -4.51 4.04
C TYR A 277 -12.98 -4.18 5.16
N ALA A 278 -12.49 -3.72 6.32
CA ALA A 278 -13.34 -3.47 7.49
C ALA A 278 -14.35 -2.34 7.27
N LEU A 279 -13.98 -1.28 6.55
CA LEU A 279 -14.88 -0.19 6.17
C LEU A 279 -16.05 -0.72 5.33
N ILE A 280 -15.76 -1.51 4.30
CA ILE A 280 -16.80 -2.08 3.42
C ILE A 280 -17.71 -3.03 4.20
N GLN A 281 -17.15 -3.90 5.07
CA GLN A 281 -17.96 -4.81 5.89
C GLN A 281 -18.91 -4.08 6.86
N GLN A 282 -18.59 -2.84 7.22
CA GLN A 282 -19.42 -2.00 8.09
C GLN A 282 -20.33 -1.03 7.30
N GLY A 283 -20.37 -1.12 5.95
CA GLY A 283 -21.23 -0.31 5.09
C GLY A 283 -20.67 1.08 4.76
N TYR A 284 -19.38 1.32 5.01
CA TYR A 284 -18.69 2.56 4.61
C TYR A 284 -18.09 2.42 3.21
N ASP A 285 -18.93 2.18 2.21
CA ASP A 285 -18.57 1.84 0.83
C ASP A 285 -18.81 2.97 -0.18
N SER A 286 -19.01 4.17 0.32
CA SER A 286 -19.12 5.40 -0.50
C SER A 286 -18.55 6.61 0.24
N PRO A 287 -18.16 7.69 -0.46
CA PRO A 287 -17.66 8.92 0.19
C PRO A 287 -18.69 9.52 1.17
N ALA A 288 -19.98 9.41 0.86
CA ALA A 288 -21.04 9.90 1.73
C ALA A 288 -21.15 9.06 3.02
N ALA A 289 -21.12 7.73 2.90
CA ALA A 289 -21.14 6.83 4.05
C ALA A 289 -19.88 7.04 4.93
N LEU A 290 -18.70 7.13 4.30
CA LEU A 290 -17.43 7.36 5.00
C LEU A 290 -17.45 8.63 5.84
N SER A 291 -18.10 9.70 5.38
CA SER A 291 -18.25 10.97 6.13
C SER A 291 -19.12 10.84 7.38
N GLN A 292 -19.84 9.73 7.54
CA GLN A 292 -20.70 9.45 8.71
C GLN A 292 -20.08 8.42 9.67
N ILE A 293 -18.83 8.03 9.45
CA ILE A 293 -18.15 7.06 10.31
C ILE A 293 -18.14 7.56 11.76
N THR A 294 -18.53 6.68 12.69
CA THR A 294 -18.53 6.99 14.12
C THR A 294 -17.17 6.73 14.73
N GLU A 295 -16.90 7.34 15.88
CA GLU A 295 -15.65 7.13 16.64
C GLU A 295 -15.48 5.65 17.01
N SER A 296 -16.56 4.97 17.41
CA SER A 296 -16.56 3.55 17.75
C SER A 296 -16.21 2.67 16.54
N ASP A 297 -16.78 2.98 15.35
CA ASP A 297 -16.48 2.24 14.13
C ASP A 297 -15.05 2.47 13.69
N LEU A 298 -14.58 3.71 13.76
CA LEU A 298 -13.21 4.09 13.44
C LEU A 298 -12.21 3.34 14.35
N SER A 299 -12.51 3.24 15.65
CA SER A 299 -11.71 2.47 16.60
C SER A 299 -11.70 0.96 16.27
N ARG A 300 -12.85 0.39 15.88
CA ARG A 300 -12.93 -1.02 15.48
C ARG A 300 -12.14 -1.30 14.20
N VAL A 301 -12.27 -0.44 13.19
CA VAL A 301 -11.52 -0.52 11.93
C VAL A 301 -10.02 -0.48 12.20
N GLY A 302 -9.56 0.52 12.96
CA GLY A 302 -8.14 0.68 13.27
C GLY A 302 -7.57 -0.48 14.09
N SER A 303 -8.31 -0.96 15.11
CA SER A 303 -7.89 -2.10 15.93
C SER A 303 -7.79 -3.39 15.12
N PHE A 304 -8.74 -3.64 14.22
CA PHE A 304 -8.69 -4.78 13.31
C PHE A 304 -7.48 -4.68 12.37
N ALA A 305 -7.25 -3.51 11.78
CA ALA A 305 -6.13 -3.28 10.88
C ALA A 305 -4.77 -3.41 11.58
N SER A 306 -4.65 -2.91 12.83
CA SER A 306 -3.44 -3.11 13.65
C SER A 306 -3.16 -4.58 13.92
N LYS A 307 -4.21 -5.39 14.15
CA LYS A 307 -4.07 -6.84 14.34
C LYS A 307 -3.56 -7.55 13.09
N VAL A 308 -4.11 -7.20 11.92
CA VAL A 308 -3.69 -7.75 10.62
C VAL A 308 -2.24 -7.38 10.31
N ALA A 309 -1.87 -6.12 10.50
CA ALA A 309 -0.50 -5.64 10.30
C ALA A 309 0.51 -6.31 11.24
N ALA A 310 0.14 -6.51 12.51
CA ALA A 310 0.99 -7.21 13.49
C ALA A 310 1.24 -8.67 13.07
N LEU A 311 0.22 -9.39 12.64
CA LEU A 311 0.36 -10.75 12.12
C LEU A 311 1.27 -10.80 10.87
N CYS A 312 1.14 -9.84 9.96
CA CYS A 312 2.04 -9.70 8.82
C CYS A 312 3.51 -9.61 9.28
N CYS A 313 3.79 -8.83 10.31
CA CYS A 313 5.16 -8.67 10.84
C CYS A 313 5.77 -9.95 11.41
N THR A 314 5.01 -11.00 11.67
CA THR A 314 5.53 -12.28 12.22
C THR A 314 6.16 -13.20 11.18
N ARG A 315 6.16 -12.82 9.90
CA ARG A 315 6.65 -13.62 8.77
C ARG A 315 7.53 -12.80 7.83
N LEU A 316 8.35 -13.47 7.01
CA LEU A 316 9.18 -12.83 5.99
C LEU A 316 8.38 -12.54 4.72
N GLY A 317 8.68 -11.38 4.09
CA GLY A 317 8.23 -11.01 2.76
C GLY A 317 6.90 -10.25 2.72
N GLY A 318 6.55 -9.70 1.55
CA GLY A 318 5.33 -8.93 1.30
C GLY A 318 4.08 -9.82 1.25
N ILE A 319 3.66 -10.25 0.06
CA ILE A 319 2.45 -11.08 -0.14
C ILE A 319 2.44 -12.33 0.74
N VAL A 320 3.59 -12.99 0.91
CA VAL A 320 3.70 -14.25 1.65
C VAL A 320 3.32 -14.08 3.12
N SER A 321 3.61 -12.93 3.71
CA SER A 321 3.37 -12.64 5.13
C SER A 321 1.93 -12.24 5.46
N LEU A 322 1.12 -11.87 4.47
CA LEU A 322 -0.25 -11.41 4.65
C LEU A 322 -1.12 -12.53 5.27
N PRO A 323 -1.84 -12.27 6.38
CA PRO A 323 -2.64 -13.30 7.05
C PRO A 323 -3.98 -13.55 6.35
N PHE A 324 -4.51 -14.76 6.51
CA PHE A 324 -5.89 -15.10 6.18
C PHE A 324 -6.82 -14.71 7.32
N ILE A 325 -8.11 -14.48 7.00
CA ILE A 325 -9.13 -14.09 7.99
C ILE A 325 -9.25 -15.09 9.14
N ALA A 326 -9.08 -16.39 8.88
CA ALA A 326 -9.11 -17.42 9.89
C ALA A 326 -7.98 -17.26 10.92
N GLU A 327 -6.79 -16.89 10.47
CA GLU A 327 -5.64 -16.61 11.33
C GLU A 327 -5.88 -15.36 12.18
N VAL A 328 -6.42 -14.30 11.55
CA VAL A 328 -6.78 -13.06 12.27
C VAL A 328 -7.81 -13.33 13.37
N ASN A 329 -8.82 -14.14 13.08
CA ASN A 329 -9.87 -14.47 14.04
C ASN A 329 -9.36 -15.33 15.21
N SER A 330 -8.45 -16.26 14.94
CA SER A 330 -7.89 -17.17 15.97
C SER A 330 -6.76 -16.54 16.78
N PHE A 331 -6.17 -15.45 16.32
CA PHE A 331 -5.04 -14.81 17.00
C PHE A 331 -5.49 -14.18 18.32
N GLN A 332 -4.86 -14.60 19.40
CA GLN A 332 -5.01 -14.04 20.74
C GLN A 332 -3.71 -13.32 21.12
N VAL A 333 -3.85 -12.17 21.71
CA VAL A 333 -2.71 -11.45 22.30
C VAL A 333 -2.36 -12.16 23.61
N GLU A 334 -1.14 -12.70 23.70
CA GLU A 334 -0.62 -13.30 24.94
C GLU A 334 -0.37 -12.24 26.02
#